data_e7f074b91945b5a9d495c509de0cc5e8
#
_entry.id   e7f074b91945b5a9d495c509de0cc5e8
#
_cell.length_a   1.000
_cell.length_b   1.000
_cell.length_c   1.000
_cell.angle_alpha   90.00
_cell.angle_beta   90.00
_cell.angle_gamma   90.00
#
_symmetry.space_group_name_H-M   'P 1'
#
loop_
_entity.id
_entity.type
_entity.pdbx_description
1 polymer ?
#
loop_
_entity_poly.entity_id
_entity_poly.type
_entity_poly.pdbx_seq_one_letter_code
_entity_poly.pdbx_strand_id
1 'polypeptide(L)'
;MPTIYKISPASAWREAERQGVYRGSADDARDGYIHFSTASQVAETARKHYFGQTGLFLVAVNADALGDALRWEPSRNGELFPHLYGELDLGAVTDVLELRSRSDGTHDIPELTP
;
A
#
# COMPACT_ATOMS: atom_id res chain seq x y z
N MET A 1 -3.98 11.11 -13.36
CA MET A 1 -4.54 10.77 -12.05
C MET A 1 -3.57 9.84 -11.34
N PRO A 2 -3.03 10.24 -10.19
CA PRO A 2 -2.02 9.39 -9.55
C PRO A 2 -2.62 8.13 -8.96
N THR A 3 -1.90 7.04 -9.13
CA THR A 3 -2.20 5.77 -8.47
C THR A 3 -1.19 5.59 -7.34
N ILE A 4 -1.68 5.20 -6.18
CA ILE A 4 -0.83 4.86 -5.04
C ILE A 4 -1.07 3.41 -4.66
N TYR A 5 -0.13 2.84 -3.90
CA TYR A 5 -0.09 1.40 -3.69
C TYR A 5 0.09 1.06 -2.22
N LYS A 6 -0.63 0.03 -1.77
CA LYS A 6 -0.49 -0.51 -0.43
C LYS A 6 -0.07 -1.98 -0.53
N ILE A 7 0.99 -2.34 0.19
CA ILE A 7 1.37 -3.75 0.34
C ILE A 7 0.64 -4.28 1.58
N SER A 8 -0.06 -5.39 1.42
CA SER A 8 -0.84 -5.98 2.51
C SER A 8 -0.74 -7.50 2.47
N PRO A 9 -0.65 -8.17 3.62
CA PRO A 9 -0.86 -9.62 3.63
C PRO A 9 -2.21 -9.95 3.00
N ALA A 10 -2.25 -11.03 2.21
CA ALA A 10 -3.48 -11.43 1.52
C ALA A 10 -4.62 -11.65 2.51
N SER A 11 -4.33 -12.25 3.67
CA SER A 11 -5.36 -12.52 4.68
C SER A 11 -5.98 -11.23 5.24
N ALA A 12 -5.14 -10.21 5.49
CA ALA A 12 -5.62 -8.92 5.97
C ALA A 12 -6.47 -8.21 4.93
N TRP A 13 -6.07 -8.31 3.66
CA TRP A 13 -6.84 -7.69 2.59
C TRP A 13 -8.20 -8.39 2.40
N ARG A 14 -8.23 -9.72 2.46
CA ARG A 14 -9.49 -10.45 2.35
C ARG A 14 -10.44 -10.12 3.49
N GLU A 15 -9.92 -9.89 4.69
CA GLU A 15 -10.75 -9.43 5.80
C GLU A 15 -11.31 -8.04 5.52
N ALA A 16 -10.51 -7.13 4.95
CA ALA A 16 -10.99 -5.81 4.56
C ALA A 16 -12.12 -5.92 3.53
N GLU A 17 -12.01 -6.82 2.58
CA GLU A 17 -13.07 -7.05 1.60
C GLU A 17 -14.37 -7.51 2.25
N ARG A 18 -14.29 -8.36 3.26
CA ARG A 18 -15.48 -8.78 4.00
C ARG A 18 -16.12 -7.63 4.77
N GLN A 19 -15.32 -6.72 5.29
CA GLN A 19 -15.80 -5.58 6.06
C GLN A 19 -16.21 -4.38 5.21
N GLY A 20 -15.80 -4.37 3.95
CA GLY A 20 -16.07 -3.25 3.04
C GLY A 20 -15.16 -2.06 3.23
N VAL A 21 -14.17 -2.14 4.11
CA VAL A 21 -13.26 -1.05 4.43
C VAL A 21 -11.93 -1.62 4.92
N TYR A 22 -10.83 -0.93 4.60
CA TYR A 22 -9.51 -1.29 5.10
C TYR A 22 -9.05 -0.23 6.11
N ARG A 23 -8.72 -0.66 7.33
CA ARG A 23 -8.36 0.24 8.43
C ARG A 23 -6.86 0.33 8.68
N GLY A 24 -6.06 -0.38 7.90
CA GLY A 24 -4.62 -0.35 8.02
C GLY A 24 -4.05 -1.53 8.79
N SER A 25 -2.73 -1.56 8.82
CA SER A 25 -1.95 -2.56 9.57
C SER A 25 -1.71 -2.09 11.00
N ALA A 26 -1.02 -2.93 11.79
CA ALA A 26 -0.60 -2.52 13.14
C ALA A 26 0.33 -1.31 13.09
N ASP A 27 1.24 -1.26 12.11
CA ASP A 27 2.13 -0.12 11.94
C ASP A 27 1.35 1.14 11.57
N ASP A 28 0.33 1.01 10.73
CA ASP A 28 -0.53 2.13 10.39
C ASP A 28 -1.27 2.67 11.61
N ALA A 29 -1.80 1.77 12.43
CA ALA A 29 -2.51 2.17 13.65
C ALA A 29 -1.58 2.88 14.64
N ARG A 30 -0.35 2.39 14.78
CA ARG A 30 0.66 3.00 15.67
C ARG A 30 1.00 4.41 15.20
N ASP A 31 1.16 4.62 13.89
CA ASP A 31 1.58 5.91 13.34
C ASP A 31 0.42 6.88 13.12
N GLY A 32 -0.82 6.38 13.12
CA GLY A 32 -2.02 7.22 13.00
C GLY A 32 -2.46 7.50 11.58
N TYR A 33 -1.90 6.80 10.59
CA TYR A 33 -2.30 6.93 9.18
C TYR A 33 -1.93 5.66 8.42
N ILE A 34 -2.62 5.43 7.29
CA ILE A 34 -2.28 4.30 6.42
C ILE A 34 -1.14 4.71 5.49
N HIS A 35 -0.08 3.90 5.46
CA HIS A 35 1.10 4.14 4.64
C HIS A 35 0.89 3.62 3.23
N PHE A 36 1.14 4.46 2.23
CA PHE A 36 1.13 4.07 0.82
C PHE A 36 2.48 4.38 0.18
N SER A 37 2.65 3.90 -1.04
CA SER A 37 3.82 4.18 -1.88
C SER A 37 3.36 4.59 -3.26
N THR A 38 4.16 5.43 -3.94
CA THR A 38 3.98 5.66 -5.36
C THR A 38 4.52 4.47 -6.14
N ALA A 39 4.25 4.42 -7.46
CA ALA A 39 4.77 3.35 -8.31
C ALA A 39 6.29 3.22 -8.20
N SER A 40 7.02 4.33 -8.17
CA SER A 40 8.48 4.31 -8.09
C SER A 40 9.01 3.95 -6.70
N GLN A 41 8.17 4.01 -5.66
CA GLN A 41 8.57 3.73 -4.29
C GLN A 41 8.32 2.29 -3.84
N VAL A 42 7.45 1.56 -4.55
CA VAL A 42 6.99 0.23 -4.13
C VAL A 42 8.16 -0.75 -3.95
N ALA A 43 9.09 -0.79 -4.89
CA ALA A 43 10.18 -1.76 -4.86
C ALA A 43 11.03 -1.59 -3.60
N GLU A 44 11.37 -0.36 -3.25
CA GLU A 44 12.18 -0.10 -2.06
C GLU A 44 11.38 -0.35 -0.78
N THR A 45 10.11 0.00 -0.75
CA THR A 45 9.25 -0.29 0.39
C THR A 45 9.16 -1.80 0.64
N ALA A 46 8.98 -2.59 -0.43
CA ALA A 46 8.95 -4.05 -0.32
C ALA A 46 10.28 -4.59 0.22
N ARG A 47 11.39 -4.07 -0.29
CA ARG A 47 12.72 -4.50 0.14
C ARG A 47 12.99 -4.19 1.62
N LYS A 48 12.61 -3.00 2.07
CA LYS A 48 12.91 -2.55 3.44
C LYS A 48 11.98 -3.17 4.48
N HIS A 49 10.70 -3.32 4.17
CA HIS A 49 9.71 -3.66 5.19
C HIS A 49 9.10 -5.04 5.03
N TYR A 50 9.26 -5.68 3.87
CA TYR A 50 8.59 -6.94 3.58
C TYR A 50 9.55 -8.04 3.10
N PHE A 51 10.86 -7.80 3.17
CA PHE A 51 11.85 -8.78 2.73
C PHE A 51 11.60 -10.13 3.40
N GLY A 52 11.57 -11.18 2.61
CA GLY A 52 11.36 -12.55 3.09
C GLY A 52 9.90 -12.92 3.36
N GLN A 53 8.98 -11.97 3.26
CA GLN A 53 7.56 -12.26 3.49
C GLN A 53 6.89 -12.76 2.21
N THR A 54 5.96 -13.70 2.39
CA THR A 54 5.18 -14.28 1.29
C THR A 54 3.70 -14.01 1.51
N GLY A 55 2.86 -14.33 0.52
CA GLY A 55 1.41 -14.17 0.66
C GLY A 55 0.98 -12.72 0.73
N LEU A 56 1.62 -11.86 -0.06
CA LEU A 56 1.33 -10.43 -0.08
C LEU A 56 0.53 -10.05 -1.31
N PHE A 57 -0.36 -9.06 -1.14
CA PHE A 57 -1.03 -8.37 -2.24
C PHE A 57 -0.48 -6.96 -2.39
N LEU A 58 -0.54 -6.46 -3.61
CA LEU A 58 -0.27 -5.06 -3.94
C LEU A 58 -1.59 -4.43 -4.37
N VAL A 59 -2.09 -3.50 -3.59
CA VAL A 59 -3.40 -2.88 -3.79
C VAL A 59 -3.20 -1.51 -4.43
N ALA A 60 -3.77 -1.33 -5.60
CA ALA A 60 -3.72 -0.06 -6.34
C ALA A 60 -4.93 0.79 -6.00
N VAL A 61 -4.72 2.07 -5.71
CA VAL A 61 -5.75 2.98 -5.23
C VAL A 61 -5.68 4.28 -6.03
N ASN A 62 -6.85 4.79 -6.41
CA ASN A 62 -6.96 6.10 -7.03
C ASN A 62 -6.82 7.18 -5.94
N ALA A 63 -5.68 7.88 -5.96
CA ALA A 63 -5.39 8.89 -4.94
C ALA A 63 -6.43 10.00 -4.92
N ASP A 64 -6.94 10.39 -6.10
CA ASP A 64 -7.93 11.47 -6.18
C ASP A 64 -9.24 11.14 -5.46
N ALA A 65 -9.58 9.87 -5.34
CA ALA A 65 -10.79 9.44 -4.66
C ALA A 65 -10.71 9.59 -3.14
N LEU A 66 -9.52 9.83 -2.59
CA LEU A 66 -9.31 9.90 -1.14
C LEU A 66 -9.46 11.32 -0.57
N GLY A 67 -9.46 12.33 -1.42
CA GLY A 67 -9.69 13.72 -1.01
C GLY A 67 -8.63 14.24 -0.03
N ASP A 68 -9.06 15.11 0.88
CA ASP A 68 -8.16 15.80 1.80
C ASP A 68 -7.60 14.91 2.91
N ALA A 69 -8.16 13.73 3.11
CA ALA A 69 -7.61 12.78 4.08
C ALA A 69 -6.26 12.22 3.64
N LEU A 70 -5.96 12.29 2.34
CA LEU A 70 -4.66 11.88 1.81
C LEU A 70 -3.69 13.05 1.87
N ARG A 71 -2.56 12.84 2.55
CA ARG A 71 -1.51 13.86 2.68
C ARG A 71 -0.19 13.31 2.15
N TRP A 72 0.56 14.17 1.49
CA TRP A 72 1.89 13.84 0.99
C TRP A 72 2.90 14.40 1.97
N GLU A 73 3.61 13.51 2.66
CA GLU A 73 4.45 13.91 3.79
C GLU A 73 5.86 13.35 3.65
N PRO A 74 6.90 14.09 4.10
CA PRO A 74 8.26 13.59 4.06
C PRO A 74 8.42 12.33 4.93
N SER A 75 9.13 11.36 4.42
CA SER A 75 9.46 10.15 5.13
C SER A 75 10.87 9.73 4.75
N ARG A 76 11.09 8.50 4.35
CA ARG A 76 12.40 7.95 4.01
C ARG A 76 13.18 8.89 3.07
N ASN A 77 14.38 9.32 3.48
CA ASN A 77 15.26 10.21 2.72
C ASN A 77 14.65 11.58 2.37
N GLY A 78 13.65 12.04 3.14
CA GLY A 78 12.96 13.29 2.86
C GLY A 78 12.00 13.25 1.70
N GLU A 79 11.82 12.09 1.07
CA GLU A 79 10.93 11.90 -0.05
C GLU A 79 9.47 11.91 0.42
N LEU A 80 8.58 12.47 -0.38
CA LEU A 80 7.17 12.53 -0.04
C LEU A 80 6.50 11.18 -0.28
N PHE A 81 5.80 10.69 0.74
CA PHE A 81 4.99 9.48 0.68
C PHE A 81 3.53 9.81 0.93
N PRO A 82 2.60 9.11 0.28
CA PRO A 82 1.17 9.34 0.53
C PRO A 82 0.73 8.64 1.81
N HIS A 83 0.13 9.43 2.71
CA HIS A 83 -0.38 8.96 3.99
C HIS A 83 -1.87 9.26 4.08
N LEU A 84 -2.68 8.25 4.34
CA LEU A 84 -4.14 8.41 4.44
C LEU A 84 -4.54 8.50 5.91
N TYR A 85 -5.10 9.65 6.29
CA TYR A 85 -5.61 9.89 7.63
C TYR A 85 -7.08 9.53 7.69
N GLY A 86 -7.35 8.23 7.78
CA GLY A 86 -8.70 7.70 7.81
C GLY A 86 -8.74 6.28 7.28
N GLU A 87 -9.93 5.76 7.15
CA GLU A 87 -10.16 4.43 6.59
C GLU A 87 -10.10 4.47 5.07
N LEU A 88 -9.65 3.38 4.45
CA LEU A 88 -9.65 3.26 3.00
C LEU A 88 -11.00 2.67 2.56
N ASP A 89 -11.80 3.47 1.87
CA ASP A 89 -13.00 3.01 1.21
C ASP A 89 -12.60 2.14 0.01
N LEU A 90 -13.11 0.92 -0.06
CA LEU A 90 -12.76 0.01 -1.14
C LEU A 90 -13.22 0.49 -2.51
N GLY A 91 -14.15 1.44 -2.56
CA GLY A 91 -14.52 2.09 -3.81
C GLY A 91 -13.39 2.86 -4.48
N ALA A 92 -12.33 3.21 -3.74
CA ALA A 92 -11.15 3.88 -4.28
C ALA A 92 -10.13 2.89 -4.85
N VAL A 93 -10.30 1.59 -4.61
CA VAL A 93 -9.37 0.55 -5.09
C VAL A 93 -9.63 0.29 -6.56
N THR A 94 -8.55 0.34 -7.36
CA THR A 94 -8.65 0.12 -8.80
C THR A 94 -8.15 -1.24 -9.24
N ASP A 95 -7.27 -1.86 -8.44
CA ASP A 95 -6.76 -3.19 -8.77
C ASP A 95 -6.14 -3.84 -7.52
N VAL A 96 -6.11 -5.15 -7.50
CA VAL A 96 -5.44 -5.95 -6.47
C VAL A 96 -4.56 -6.98 -7.19
N LEU A 97 -3.25 -6.86 -6.99
CA LEU A 97 -2.27 -7.70 -7.66
C LEU A 97 -1.58 -8.60 -6.65
N GLU A 98 -1.17 -9.79 -7.08
CA GLU A 98 -0.32 -10.63 -6.27
C GLU A 98 1.10 -10.09 -6.28
N LEU A 99 1.70 -9.93 -5.10
CA LEU A 99 3.09 -9.52 -4.98
C LEU A 99 3.92 -10.78 -4.73
N ARG A 100 4.44 -11.37 -5.82
CA ARG A 100 5.14 -12.65 -5.76
C ARG A 100 6.50 -12.51 -5.09
N SER A 101 6.79 -13.43 -4.17
CA SER A 101 8.11 -13.48 -3.54
C SER A 101 9.06 -14.32 -4.39
N ARG A 102 10.33 -13.93 -4.36
CA ARG A 102 11.43 -14.67 -4.97
C ARG A 102 12.18 -15.47 -3.92
N SER A 103 12.93 -16.48 -4.35
CA SER A 103 13.65 -17.35 -3.44
C SER A 103 14.71 -16.62 -2.61
N ASP A 104 15.19 -15.46 -3.07
CA ASP A 104 16.17 -14.65 -2.35
C ASP A 104 15.54 -13.70 -1.33
N GLY A 105 14.24 -13.72 -1.16
CA GLY A 105 13.52 -12.88 -0.20
C GLY A 105 13.01 -11.56 -0.79
N THR A 106 13.39 -11.24 -2.01
CA THR A 106 12.85 -10.05 -2.71
C THR A 106 11.50 -10.37 -3.34
N HIS A 107 10.88 -9.37 -3.93
CA HIS A 107 9.57 -9.51 -4.54
C HIS A 107 9.62 -9.10 -6.01
N ASP A 108 8.78 -9.77 -6.79
CA ASP A 108 8.65 -9.51 -8.21
C ASP A 108 7.62 -8.39 -8.39
N ILE A 109 8.12 -7.17 -8.62
CA ILE A 109 7.25 -6.00 -8.72
C ILE A 109 6.69 -5.94 -10.14
N PRO A 110 5.35 -6.01 -10.31
CA PRO A 110 4.77 -5.90 -11.65
C PRO A 110 4.96 -4.49 -12.21
N GLU A 111 4.70 -4.33 -13.49
CA GLU A 111 4.71 -3.01 -14.11
C GLU A 111 3.59 -2.18 -13.52
N LEU A 112 3.91 -1.01 -12.99
CA LEU A 112 2.96 -0.18 -12.25
C LEU A 112 2.69 1.13 -12.97
N THR A 113 1.44 1.58 -12.89
CA THR A 113 1.02 2.87 -13.39
C THR A 113 1.35 3.96 -12.38
N PRO A 114 1.96 5.07 -12.81
CA PRO A 114 2.24 6.20 -11.91
C PRO A 114 0.98 6.84 -11.35
#